data_bc859bd22139099a455b7a3adf0ce5d3
#
_entry.id   bc859bd22139099a455b7a3adf0ce5d3
#
_cell.length_a   1.000
_cell.length_b   1.000
_cell.length_c   1.000
_cell.angle_alpha   90.00
_cell.angle_beta   90.00
_cell.angle_gamma   90.00
#
_symmetry.space_group_name_H-M   'P 1'
#
loop_
_entity.id
_entity.type
_entity.pdbx_description
1 polymer ?
#
loop_
_entity_poly.entity_id
_entity_poly.type
_entity_poly.pdbx_seq_one_letter_code
_entity_poly.pdbx_strand_id
1 'polypeptide(L)'
;VVGATGNTGSAVADTLLSRKQPVRIVVRSADKGAAWKAKGAEIAIASLDDVSALTKAFEGAKGVYLLVPPNYGAAAWLVDQRARMDRAAEAVKKSGISHVVFLSSIGGHIAEGTGPIRAARYGEQVLGGAVKSLTVLRPCYFMENWVPVLGVAKGQGVLPTFIAPRAMVPMISTRDIGRVGAEQLMAGGKGNQIVELAGPEEYSPDQVAAALGQIL
;
A
#
# COMPACT_ATOMS: atom_id res chain seq x y z
N VAL A 1 -6.64 -7.04 -6.27
CA VAL A 1 -5.74 -5.97 -5.83
C VAL A 1 -6.58 -4.81 -5.33
N VAL A 2 -6.41 -4.41 -4.06
CA VAL A 2 -6.99 -3.18 -3.49
C VAL A 2 -6.01 -2.03 -3.71
N GLY A 3 -6.54 -0.82 -3.98
CA GLY A 3 -5.72 0.38 -4.15
C GLY A 3 -5.01 0.49 -5.50
N ALA A 4 -5.46 -0.19 -6.54
CA ALA A 4 -4.86 -0.15 -7.88
C ALA A 4 -4.96 1.23 -8.58
N THR A 5 -5.69 2.17 -8.03
CA THR A 5 -5.69 3.57 -8.48
C THR A 5 -4.62 4.44 -7.83
N GLY A 6 -3.86 3.88 -6.90
CA GLY A 6 -2.72 4.52 -6.22
C GLY A 6 -1.39 3.93 -6.67
N ASN A 7 -0.29 4.44 -6.12
CA ASN A 7 1.06 4.13 -6.58
C ASN A 7 1.44 2.65 -6.43
N THR A 8 1.39 2.09 -5.23
CA THR A 8 1.83 0.70 -4.99
C THR A 8 0.87 -0.32 -5.58
N GLY A 9 -0.45 -0.11 -5.43
CA GLY A 9 -1.46 -1.04 -5.97
C GLY A 9 -1.48 -1.09 -7.49
N SER A 10 -1.23 0.05 -8.18
CA SER A 10 -1.07 0.06 -9.63
C SER A 10 0.15 -0.76 -10.06
N ALA A 11 1.28 -0.59 -9.37
CA ALA A 11 2.49 -1.34 -9.67
C ALA A 11 2.33 -2.86 -9.44
N VAL A 12 1.57 -3.27 -8.40
CA VAL A 12 1.19 -4.68 -8.20
C VAL A 12 0.36 -5.19 -9.37
N ALA A 13 -0.68 -4.44 -9.75
CA ALA A 13 -1.59 -4.84 -10.81
C ALA A 13 -0.89 -4.95 -12.17
N ASP A 14 -0.10 -3.94 -12.53
CA ASP A 14 0.68 -3.93 -13.78
C ASP A 14 1.69 -5.10 -13.82
N THR A 15 2.37 -5.38 -12.70
CA THR A 15 3.31 -6.51 -12.62
C THR A 15 2.60 -7.85 -12.79
N LEU A 16 1.46 -8.05 -12.15
CA LEU A 16 0.69 -9.30 -12.29
C LEU A 16 0.17 -9.49 -13.73
N LEU A 17 -0.40 -8.43 -14.33
CA LEU A 17 -0.90 -8.46 -15.72
C LEU A 17 0.23 -8.73 -16.72
N SER A 18 1.39 -8.09 -16.58
CA SER A 18 2.56 -8.33 -17.43
C SER A 18 3.05 -9.78 -17.37
N ARG A 19 2.84 -10.43 -16.22
CA ARG A 19 3.14 -11.85 -15.99
C ARG A 19 1.95 -12.77 -16.31
N LYS A 20 0.95 -12.25 -17.03
CA LYS A 20 -0.24 -13.01 -17.49
C LYS A 20 -1.03 -13.66 -16.35
N GLN A 21 -0.99 -13.07 -15.15
CA GLN A 21 -1.80 -13.53 -14.05
C GLN A 21 -3.22 -12.97 -14.16
N PRO A 22 -4.27 -13.73 -13.81
CA PRO A 22 -5.61 -13.19 -13.70
C PRO A 22 -5.67 -12.19 -12.54
N VAL A 23 -6.15 -10.98 -12.82
CA VAL A 23 -6.17 -9.87 -11.85
C VAL A 23 -7.59 -9.34 -11.74
N ARG A 24 -8.10 -9.26 -10.50
CA ARG A 24 -9.30 -8.52 -10.15
C ARG A 24 -8.92 -7.25 -9.40
N ILE A 25 -9.35 -6.10 -9.91
CA ILE A 25 -9.12 -4.78 -9.33
C ILE A 25 -10.33 -4.36 -8.53
N VAL A 26 -10.12 -3.96 -7.28
CA VAL A 26 -11.17 -3.41 -6.41
C VAL A 26 -11.12 -1.89 -6.50
N VAL A 27 -12.22 -1.30 -6.96
CA VAL A 27 -12.41 0.15 -7.10
C VAL A 27 -13.73 0.60 -6.49
N ARG A 28 -13.83 1.88 -6.15
CA ARG A 28 -15.06 2.45 -5.56
C ARG A 28 -16.15 2.78 -6.58
N SER A 29 -15.79 2.91 -7.85
CA SER A 29 -16.70 3.21 -8.96
C SER A 29 -16.18 2.66 -10.28
N ALA A 30 -17.06 2.40 -11.23
CA ALA A 30 -16.74 1.74 -12.49
C ALA A 30 -15.78 2.56 -13.38
N ASP A 31 -15.89 3.89 -13.37
CA ASP A 31 -15.02 4.80 -14.11
C ASP A 31 -13.55 4.65 -13.69
N LYS A 32 -13.29 4.43 -12.39
CA LYS A 32 -11.94 4.20 -11.85
C LYS A 32 -11.33 2.86 -12.30
N GLY A 33 -12.16 1.93 -12.76
CA GLY A 33 -11.74 0.62 -13.27
C GLY A 33 -11.53 0.57 -14.79
N ALA A 34 -12.02 1.56 -15.55
CA ALA A 34 -12.07 1.50 -17.01
C ALA A 34 -10.70 1.21 -17.67
N ALA A 35 -9.66 1.92 -17.25
CA ALA A 35 -8.30 1.71 -17.75
C ALA A 35 -7.75 0.30 -17.44
N TRP A 36 -8.10 -0.25 -16.28
CA TRP A 36 -7.69 -1.59 -15.87
C TRP A 36 -8.44 -2.68 -16.64
N LYS A 37 -9.74 -2.45 -16.91
CA LYS A 37 -10.53 -3.34 -17.77
C LYS A 37 -9.95 -3.42 -19.17
N ALA A 38 -9.53 -2.30 -19.73
CA ALA A 38 -8.85 -2.24 -21.04
C ALA A 38 -7.51 -3.02 -21.05
N LYS A 39 -6.83 -3.13 -19.90
CA LYS A 39 -5.62 -3.95 -19.73
C LYS A 39 -5.93 -5.44 -19.47
N GLY A 40 -7.21 -5.84 -19.44
CA GLY A 40 -7.62 -7.24 -19.25
C GLY A 40 -7.88 -7.62 -17.78
N ALA A 41 -7.96 -6.67 -16.86
CA ALA A 41 -8.33 -6.96 -15.47
C ALA A 41 -9.85 -7.09 -15.31
N GLU A 42 -10.27 -7.96 -14.41
CA GLU A 42 -11.65 -7.99 -13.89
C GLU A 42 -11.85 -6.81 -12.92
N ILE A 43 -13.03 -6.21 -12.91
CA ILE A 43 -13.34 -5.07 -12.04
C ILE A 43 -14.40 -5.48 -11.02
N ALA A 44 -14.08 -5.31 -9.74
CA ALA A 44 -15.01 -5.42 -8.63
C ALA A 44 -15.25 -4.02 -8.02
N ILE A 45 -16.51 -3.65 -7.83
CA ILE A 45 -16.87 -2.38 -7.20
C ILE A 45 -17.12 -2.63 -5.73
N ALA A 46 -16.25 -2.10 -4.86
CA ALA A 46 -16.37 -2.19 -3.41
C ALA A 46 -15.64 -1.05 -2.72
N SER A 47 -16.15 -0.65 -1.56
CA SER A 47 -15.50 0.26 -0.62
C SER A 47 -14.94 -0.53 0.56
N LEU A 48 -13.87 -0.03 1.19
CA LEU A 48 -13.39 -0.52 2.48
C LEU A 48 -14.40 -0.31 3.62
N ASP A 49 -15.45 0.45 3.38
CA ASP A 49 -16.53 0.71 4.32
C ASP A 49 -17.72 -0.27 4.17
N ASP A 50 -17.71 -1.11 3.11
CA ASP A 50 -18.74 -2.11 2.82
C ASP A 50 -18.16 -3.53 2.87
N VAL A 51 -18.32 -4.17 4.02
CA VAL A 51 -17.84 -5.55 4.27
C VAL A 51 -18.43 -6.55 3.26
N SER A 52 -19.71 -6.42 2.92
CA SER A 52 -20.40 -7.36 2.02
C SER A 52 -19.84 -7.28 0.60
N ALA A 53 -19.75 -6.07 0.05
CA ALA A 53 -19.18 -5.85 -1.28
C ALA A 53 -17.70 -6.27 -1.34
N LEU A 54 -16.94 -5.98 -0.27
CA LEU A 54 -15.52 -6.33 -0.19
C LEU A 54 -15.33 -7.85 -0.09
N THR A 55 -16.18 -8.55 0.67
CA THR A 55 -16.19 -10.02 0.75
C THR A 55 -16.39 -10.63 -0.64
N LYS A 56 -17.44 -10.19 -1.36
CA LYS A 56 -17.70 -10.64 -2.74
C LYS A 56 -16.55 -10.34 -3.69
N ALA A 57 -15.89 -9.17 -3.53
CA ALA A 57 -14.74 -8.82 -4.34
C ALA A 57 -13.54 -9.75 -4.12
N PHE A 58 -13.43 -10.38 -2.95
CA PHE A 58 -12.34 -11.31 -2.60
C PHE A 58 -12.67 -12.78 -2.91
N GLU A 59 -13.95 -13.15 -3.02
CA GLU A 59 -14.37 -14.52 -3.31
C GLU A 59 -13.71 -15.09 -4.57
N GLY A 60 -13.23 -16.33 -4.46
CA GLY A 60 -12.58 -17.06 -5.55
C GLY A 60 -11.18 -16.59 -5.91
N ALA A 61 -10.65 -15.54 -5.27
CA ALA A 61 -9.27 -15.13 -5.46
C ALA A 61 -8.31 -16.04 -4.67
N LYS A 62 -7.12 -16.31 -5.22
CA LYS A 62 -6.06 -17.09 -4.56
C LYS A 62 -5.32 -16.28 -3.49
N GLY A 63 -5.24 -14.98 -3.66
CA GLY A 63 -4.60 -14.05 -2.74
C GLY A 63 -5.06 -12.62 -2.98
N VAL A 64 -4.90 -11.75 -2.00
CA VAL A 64 -5.24 -10.33 -2.11
C VAL A 64 -4.06 -9.45 -1.69
N TYR A 65 -3.73 -8.45 -2.53
CA TYR A 65 -2.93 -7.31 -2.11
C TYR A 65 -3.86 -6.30 -1.45
N LEU A 66 -3.60 -6.00 -0.20
CA LEU A 66 -4.45 -5.17 0.63
C LEU A 66 -3.68 -3.99 1.20
N LEU A 67 -4.26 -2.82 1.10
CA LEU A 67 -3.86 -1.62 1.82
C LEU A 67 -5.09 -0.85 2.26
N VAL A 68 -4.97 -0.10 3.35
CA VAL A 68 -5.98 0.84 3.79
C VAL A 68 -5.38 2.24 3.70
N PRO A 69 -5.77 3.04 2.70
CA PRO A 69 -5.22 4.38 2.53
C PRO A 69 -5.60 5.26 3.72
N PRO A 70 -4.69 6.14 4.19
CA PRO A 70 -4.98 7.03 5.30
C PRO A 70 -6.08 8.04 4.95
N ASN A 71 -6.99 8.27 5.89
CA ASN A 71 -8.02 9.29 5.80
C ASN A 71 -7.69 10.42 6.80
N TYR A 72 -6.70 11.23 6.49
CA TYR A 72 -6.24 12.32 7.38
C TYR A 72 -7.28 13.41 7.64
N GLY A 73 -8.37 13.45 6.85
CA GLY A 73 -9.49 14.37 7.08
C GLY A 73 -10.48 13.91 8.15
N ALA A 74 -10.38 12.70 8.68
CA ALA A 74 -11.25 12.21 9.72
C ALA A 74 -10.92 12.86 11.08
N ALA A 75 -11.94 13.34 11.78
CA ALA A 75 -11.76 14.00 13.08
C ALA A 75 -11.10 13.09 14.14
N ALA A 76 -11.39 11.79 14.11
CA ALA A 76 -10.78 10.77 14.94
C ALA A 76 -9.99 9.79 14.09
N TRP A 77 -8.94 10.28 13.43
CA TRP A 77 -8.22 9.58 12.39
C TRP A 77 -7.82 8.13 12.73
N LEU A 78 -7.22 7.89 13.89
CA LEU A 78 -6.77 6.54 14.28
C LEU A 78 -7.94 5.58 14.53
N VAL A 79 -9.05 6.08 15.05
CA VAL A 79 -10.28 5.29 15.26
C VAL A 79 -10.87 4.90 13.90
N ASP A 80 -10.97 5.85 12.97
CA ASP A 80 -11.43 5.58 11.59
C ASP A 80 -10.56 4.53 10.90
N GLN A 81 -9.24 4.67 10.97
CA GLN A 81 -8.30 3.73 10.35
C GLN A 81 -8.43 2.32 10.94
N ARG A 82 -8.54 2.19 12.27
CA ARG A 82 -8.76 0.90 12.92
C ARG A 82 -10.07 0.26 12.48
N ALA A 83 -11.16 1.01 12.48
CA ALA A 83 -12.46 0.50 12.04
C ALA A 83 -12.45 0.02 10.58
N ARG A 84 -11.69 0.68 9.70
CA ARG A 84 -11.50 0.24 8.31
C ARG A 84 -10.64 -1.02 8.20
N MET A 85 -9.62 -1.16 9.04
CA MET A 85 -8.83 -2.40 9.14
C MET A 85 -9.68 -3.57 9.64
N ASP A 86 -10.55 -3.35 10.65
CA ASP A 86 -11.46 -4.37 11.17
C ASP A 86 -12.42 -4.86 10.09
N ARG A 87 -13.03 -3.93 9.33
CA ARG A 87 -13.90 -4.28 8.20
C ARG A 87 -13.16 -5.05 7.10
N ALA A 88 -11.93 -4.66 6.78
CA ALA A 88 -11.11 -5.38 5.82
C ALA A 88 -10.77 -6.80 6.29
N ALA A 89 -10.40 -6.96 7.57
CA ALA A 89 -10.11 -8.26 8.18
C ALA A 89 -11.37 -9.16 8.23
N GLU A 90 -12.53 -8.58 8.52
CA GLU A 90 -13.81 -9.28 8.48
C GLU A 90 -14.13 -9.79 7.06
N ALA A 91 -13.94 -8.95 6.05
CA ALA A 91 -14.15 -9.34 4.65
C ALA A 91 -13.17 -10.44 4.21
N VAL A 92 -11.90 -10.35 4.59
CA VAL A 92 -10.90 -11.40 4.38
C VAL A 92 -11.36 -12.73 4.98
N LYS A 93 -11.77 -12.70 6.25
CA LYS A 93 -12.24 -13.90 6.96
C LYS A 93 -13.48 -14.51 6.31
N LYS A 94 -14.47 -13.68 5.95
CA LYS A 94 -15.74 -14.13 5.33
C LYS A 94 -15.56 -14.67 3.91
N SER A 95 -14.63 -14.12 3.13
CA SER A 95 -14.37 -14.57 1.75
C SER A 95 -13.65 -15.90 1.67
N GLY A 96 -13.09 -16.40 2.77
CA GLY A 96 -12.31 -17.64 2.79
C GLY A 96 -10.95 -17.55 2.08
N ILE A 97 -10.51 -16.36 1.73
CA ILE A 97 -9.20 -16.17 1.09
C ILE A 97 -8.08 -16.67 2.01
N SER A 98 -7.09 -17.38 1.46
CA SER A 98 -6.06 -18.05 2.24
C SER A 98 -4.77 -17.26 2.37
N HIS A 99 -4.55 -16.25 1.51
CA HIS A 99 -3.32 -15.46 1.48
C HIS A 99 -3.60 -13.95 1.31
N VAL A 100 -3.03 -13.16 2.19
CA VAL A 100 -3.03 -11.69 2.12
C VAL A 100 -1.61 -11.18 2.04
N VAL A 101 -1.33 -10.30 1.10
CA VAL A 101 -0.13 -9.46 1.06
C VAL A 101 -0.54 -8.07 1.50
N PHE A 102 -0.15 -7.68 2.70
CA PHE A 102 -0.57 -6.43 3.33
C PHE A 102 0.53 -5.38 3.25
N LEU A 103 0.20 -4.20 2.73
CA LEU A 103 1.10 -3.04 2.76
C LEU A 103 1.05 -2.38 4.13
N SER A 104 2.08 -2.62 4.90
CA SER A 104 2.36 -1.99 6.19
C SER A 104 3.41 -0.89 6.04
N SER A 105 4.29 -0.74 7.01
CA SER A 105 5.38 0.25 7.02
C SER A 105 6.54 -0.25 7.88
N ILE A 106 7.75 0.20 7.57
CA ILE A 106 8.88 0.14 8.51
C ILE A 106 8.44 0.74 9.85
N GLY A 107 8.93 0.18 10.96
CA GLY A 107 8.49 0.60 12.30
C GLY A 107 7.15 -0.02 12.76
N GLY A 108 6.49 -0.88 11.96
CA GLY A 108 5.27 -1.59 12.33
C GLY A 108 5.40 -2.48 13.59
N HIS A 109 6.61 -2.81 14.02
CA HIS A 109 6.88 -3.51 15.29
C HIS A 109 6.79 -2.59 16.52
N ILE A 110 6.90 -1.28 16.36
CA ILE A 110 6.92 -0.30 17.44
C ILE A 110 5.48 0.04 17.85
N ALA A 111 5.19 -0.06 19.15
CA ALA A 111 3.83 0.08 19.65
C ALA A 111 3.33 1.53 19.67
N GLU A 112 4.21 2.49 19.97
CA GLU A 112 3.87 3.90 20.20
C GLU A 112 4.91 4.83 19.60
N GLY A 113 4.58 6.13 19.47
CA GLY A 113 5.51 7.16 18.99
C GLY A 113 5.70 7.19 17.46
N THR A 114 5.08 6.30 16.69
CA THR A 114 5.28 6.17 15.24
C THR A 114 4.19 6.86 14.39
N GLY A 115 3.34 7.68 15.01
CA GLY A 115 2.30 8.42 14.29
C GLY A 115 1.38 7.50 13.47
N PRO A 116 1.25 7.72 12.14
CA PRO A 116 0.37 6.93 11.27
C PRO A 116 0.70 5.43 11.22
N ILE A 117 1.93 5.02 11.47
CA ILE A 117 2.36 3.61 11.42
C ILE A 117 1.62 2.75 12.46
N ARG A 118 1.11 3.37 13.53
CA ARG A 118 0.25 2.68 14.53
C ARG A 118 -0.98 2.02 13.89
N ALA A 119 -1.55 2.63 12.86
CA ALA A 119 -2.67 2.02 12.12
C ALA A 119 -2.21 0.82 11.29
N ALA A 120 -1.05 0.89 10.65
CA ALA A 120 -0.47 -0.22 9.91
C ALA A 120 -0.17 -1.40 10.86
N ARG A 121 0.45 -1.15 12.03
CA ARG A 121 0.65 -2.15 13.08
C ARG A 121 -0.66 -2.83 13.50
N TYR A 122 -1.71 -2.06 13.72
CA TYR A 122 -3.02 -2.61 14.04
C TYR A 122 -3.54 -3.52 12.93
N GLY A 123 -3.39 -3.12 11.67
CA GLY A 123 -3.72 -3.94 10.50
C GLY A 123 -2.97 -5.27 10.47
N GLU A 124 -1.67 -5.28 10.78
CA GLU A 124 -0.89 -6.52 10.89
C GLU A 124 -1.49 -7.49 11.93
N GLN A 125 -1.92 -6.96 13.07
CA GLN A 125 -2.50 -7.77 14.16
C GLN A 125 -3.85 -8.38 13.77
N VAL A 126 -4.79 -7.56 13.27
CA VAL A 126 -6.14 -8.05 12.96
C VAL A 126 -6.17 -8.95 11.73
N LEU A 127 -5.33 -8.69 10.73
CA LEU A 127 -5.22 -9.56 9.54
C LEU A 127 -4.53 -10.88 9.87
N GLY A 128 -3.52 -10.86 10.76
CA GLY A 128 -2.84 -12.09 11.21
C GLY A 128 -3.78 -13.09 11.88
N GLY A 129 -4.86 -12.59 12.53
CA GLY A 129 -5.92 -13.44 13.08
C GLY A 129 -7.04 -13.80 12.09
N ALA A 130 -7.07 -13.18 10.90
CA ALA A 130 -8.16 -13.32 9.94
C ALA A 130 -7.84 -14.26 8.76
N VAL A 131 -6.57 -14.54 8.49
CA VAL A 131 -6.12 -15.32 7.32
C VAL A 131 -5.08 -16.37 7.70
N LYS A 132 -5.01 -17.46 6.91
CA LYS A 132 -4.04 -18.56 7.15
C LYS A 132 -2.59 -18.15 6.87
N SER A 133 -2.38 -17.23 5.93
CA SER A 133 -1.07 -16.74 5.54
C SER A 133 -1.11 -15.24 5.30
N LEU A 134 -0.35 -14.51 6.09
CA LEU A 134 -0.18 -13.07 5.99
C LEU A 134 1.26 -12.74 5.62
N THR A 135 1.47 -12.15 4.45
CA THR A 135 2.75 -11.50 4.11
C THR A 135 2.64 -10.01 4.39
N VAL A 136 3.38 -9.54 5.37
CA VAL A 136 3.45 -8.12 5.73
C VAL A 136 4.61 -7.48 4.98
N LEU A 137 4.32 -6.51 4.11
CA LEU A 137 5.36 -5.68 3.51
C LEU A 137 5.59 -4.44 4.38
N ARG A 138 6.79 -4.26 4.88
CA ARG A 138 7.21 -3.07 5.64
C ARG A 138 8.22 -2.24 4.84
N PRO A 139 7.75 -1.47 3.85
CA PRO A 139 8.63 -0.59 3.11
C PRO A 139 9.09 0.59 3.97
N CYS A 140 10.29 1.09 3.67
CA CYS A 140 10.81 2.35 4.17
C CYS A 140 10.14 3.55 3.48
N TYR A 141 10.74 4.74 3.56
CA TYR A 141 10.16 5.97 3.03
C TYR A 141 9.96 5.89 1.50
N PHE A 142 8.75 6.19 1.01
CA PHE A 142 8.46 6.16 -0.43
C PHE A 142 9.09 7.36 -1.13
N MET A 143 9.83 7.12 -2.21
CA MET A 143 10.37 8.19 -3.04
C MET A 143 9.25 9.11 -3.58
N GLU A 144 8.09 8.56 -3.87
CA GLU A 144 6.93 9.31 -4.37
C GLU A 144 6.29 10.25 -3.34
N ASN A 145 6.69 10.19 -2.06
CA ASN A 145 6.26 11.16 -1.05
C ASN A 145 6.79 12.58 -1.33
N TRP A 146 7.78 12.74 -2.19
CA TRP A 146 8.25 14.04 -2.64
C TRP A 146 7.38 14.66 -3.73
N VAL A 147 6.58 13.87 -4.45
CA VAL A 147 5.76 14.35 -5.59
C VAL A 147 4.79 15.49 -5.19
N PRO A 148 4.06 15.44 -4.06
CA PRO A 148 3.14 16.50 -3.69
C PRO A 148 3.80 17.87 -3.46
N VAL A 149 5.10 17.89 -3.15
CA VAL A 149 5.84 19.14 -2.85
C VAL A 149 6.65 19.67 -4.04
N LEU A 150 6.67 18.95 -5.17
CA LEU A 150 7.42 19.39 -6.38
C LEU A 150 6.95 20.74 -6.90
N GLY A 151 5.65 21.07 -6.80
CA GLY A 151 5.13 22.39 -7.20
C GLY A 151 5.71 23.53 -6.39
N VAL A 152 5.89 23.34 -5.08
CA VAL A 152 6.55 24.30 -4.19
C VAL A 152 8.04 24.39 -4.51
N ALA A 153 8.69 23.25 -4.67
CA ALA A 153 10.11 23.19 -5.02
C ALA A 153 10.40 23.97 -6.31
N LYS A 154 9.60 23.75 -7.35
CA LYS A 154 9.74 24.46 -8.64
C LYS A 154 9.43 25.96 -8.54
N GLY A 155 8.36 26.33 -7.83
CA GLY A 155 7.90 27.72 -7.78
C GLY A 155 8.68 28.61 -6.78
N GLN A 156 9.21 28.02 -5.72
CA GLN A 156 9.81 28.79 -4.60
C GLN A 156 11.29 28.41 -4.33
N GLY A 157 11.84 27.41 -5.01
CA GLY A 157 13.20 26.91 -4.76
C GLY A 157 13.40 26.25 -3.39
N VAL A 158 12.30 25.77 -2.75
CA VAL A 158 12.31 25.18 -1.41
C VAL A 158 11.65 23.81 -1.45
N LEU A 159 12.29 22.78 -0.88
CA LEU A 159 11.73 21.45 -0.72
C LEU A 159 11.16 21.30 0.71
N PRO A 160 9.84 21.44 0.93
CA PRO A 160 9.23 21.30 2.24
C PRO A 160 9.31 19.86 2.75
N THR A 161 9.74 19.68 3.99
CA THR A 161 9.82 18.35 4.62
C THR A 161 9.77 18.45 6.15
N PHE A 162 9.33 17.36 6.80
CA PHE A 162 9.42 17.16 8.25
C PHE A 162 10.70 16.38 8.66
N ILE A 163 11.49 15.92 7.70
CA ILE A 163 12.74 15.20 7.94
C ILE A 163 13.86 16.23 8.06
N ALA A 164 14.74 16.07 9.04
CA ALA A 164 15.89 16.96 9.19
C ALA A 164 16.75 16.95 7.91
N PRO A 165 17.25 18.11 7.43
CA PRO A 165 17.85 18.25 6.11
C PRO A 165 18.98 17.26 5.79
N ARG A 166 19.76 16.90 6.81
CA ARG A 166 20.92 15.98 6.67
C ARG A 166 20.66 14.58 7.21
N ALA A 167 19.45 14.28 7.68
CA ALA A 167 19.13 12.94 8.16
C ALA A 167 19.07 11.96 6.98
N MET A 168 19.88 10.92 7.05
CA MET A 168 19.88 9.82 6.08
C MET A 168 18.68 8.94 6.33
N VAL A 169 17.89 8.70 5.30
CA VAL A 169 16.64 7.94 5.35
C VAL A 169 16.64 6.90 4.24
N PRO A 170 16.42 5.61 4.56
CA PRO A 170 16.25 4.60 3.53
C PRO A 170 14.97 4.89 2.74
N MET A 171 15.08 4.94 1.42
CA MET A 171 13.97 5.23 0.52
C MET A 171 13.77 4.10 -0.47
N ILE A 172 12.54 3.92 -0.94
CA ILE A 172 12.18 2.90 -1.93
C ILE A 172 11.13 3.44 -2.90
N SER A 173 11.21 3.04 -4.17
CA SER A 173 10.16 3.37 -5.13
C SER A 173 8.89 2.54 -4.89
N THR A 174 7.72 3.13 -5.09
CA THR A 174 6.44 2.41 -5.02
C THR A 174 6.32 1.34 -6.11
N ARG A 175 7.08 1.48 -7.20
CA ARG A 175 7.18 0.48 -8.26
C ARG A 175 7.86 -0.80 -7.76
N ASP A 176 8.95 -0.69 -7.01
CA ASP A 176 9.64 -1.84 -6.43
C ASP A 176 8.81 -2.51 -5.34
N ILE A 177 8.13 -1.73 -4.50
CA ILE A 177 7.17 -2.27 -3.53
C ILE A 177 6.10 -3.09 -4.26
N GLY A 178 5.53 -2.54 -5.33
CA GLY A 178 4.50 -3.22 -6.12
C GLY A 178 5.01 -4.50 -6.79
N ARG A 179 6.24 -4.48 -7.33
CA ARG A 179 6.88 -5.66 -7.90
C ARG A 179 7.02 -6.76 -6.85
N VAL A 180 7.56 -6.46 -5.67
CA VAL A 180 7.68 -7.44 -4.58
C VAL A 180 6.30 -7.92 -4.11
N GLY A 181 5.32 -7.02 -3.99
CA GLY A 181 3.94 -7.39 -3.63
C GLY A 181 3.32 -8.39 -4.60
N ALA A 182 3.53 -8.19 -5.90
CA ALA A 182 3.08 -9.13 -6.93
C ALA A 182 3.83 -10.47 -6.87
N GLU A 183 5.15 -10.46 -6.63
CA GLU A 183 5.96 -11.67 -6.46
C GLU A 183 5.50 -12.48 -5.25
N GLN A 184 5.19 -11.83 -4.13
CA GLN A 184 4.65 -12.50 -2.94
C GLN A 184 3.27 -13.11 -3.19
N LEU A 185 2.39 -12.42 -3.94
CA LEU A 185 1.10 -13.00 -4.35
C LEU A 185 1.28 -14.24 -5.22
N MET A 186 2.18 -14.20 -6.21
CA MET A 186 2.45 -15.33 -7.09
C MET A 186 3.12 -16.51 -6.37
N ALA A 187 3.98 -16.23 -5.38
CA ALA A 187 4.61 -17.26 -4.56
C ALA A 187 3.62 -18.04 -3.69
N GLY A 188 2.42 -17.47 -3.48
CA GLY A 188 1.40 -18.06 -2.61
C GLY A 188 1.73 -17.95 -1.12
N GLY A 189 0.76 -18.29 -0.29
CA GLY A 189 0.88 -18.22 1.16
C GLY A 189 1.76 -19.32 1.74
N LYS A 190 2.75 -18.94 2.55
CA LYS A 190 3.68 -19.85 3.26
C LYS A 190 3.65 -19.64 4.78
N GLY A 191 2.48 -19.29 5.33
CA GLY A 191 2.35 -18.87 6.72
C GLY A 191 2.57 -17.35 6.87
N ASN A 192 2.69 -16.89 8.12
CA ASN A 192 2.90 -15.49 8.39
C ASN A 192 4.38 -15.11 8.23
N GLN A 193 4.65 -14.07 7.47
CA GLN A 193 5.99 -13.56 7.24
C GLN A 193 6.01 -12.04 7.15
N ILE A 194 7.15 -11.45 7.50
CA ILE A 194 7.41 -10.01 7.39
C ILE A 194 8.53 -9.83 6.37
N VAL A 195 8.33 -8.91 5.44
CA VAL A 195 9.31 -8.54 4.42
C VAL A 195 9.56 -7.04 4.55
N GLU A 196 10.71 -6.68 5.10
CA GLU A 196 11.15 -5.27 5.16
C GLU A 196 11.78 -4.89 3.82
N LEU A 197 11.42 -3.71 3.31
CA LEU A 197 11.81 -3.27 1.98
C LEU A 197 12.50 -1.92 2.05
N ALA A 198 13.73 -1.86 1.54
CA ALA A 198 14.49 -0.64 1.37
C ALA A 198 15.07 -0.59 -0.06
N GLY A 199 15.35 0.59 -0.55
CA GLY A 199 16.18 0.76 -1.75
C GLY A 199 17.66 0.49 -1.44
N PRO A 200 18.53 0.59 -2.45
CA PRO A 200 19.93 0.24 -2.29
C PRO A 200 20.73 1.23 -1.44
N GLU A 201 20.22 2.45 -1.28
CA GLU A 201 20.92 3.55 -0.61
C GLU A 201 19.96 4.37 0.25
N GLU A 202 20.53 5.11 1.20
CA GLU A 202 19.85 6.13 1.99
C GLU A 202 20.10 7.51 1.39
N TYR A 203 19.11 8.39 1.51
CA TYR A 203 19.20 9.76 0.99
C TYR A 203 18.74 10.76 2.05
N SER A 204 19.44 11.89 2.13
CA SER A 204 18.96 13.03 2.92
C SER A 204 18.05 13.94 2.10
N PRO A 205 17.18 14.75 2.75
CA PRO A 205 16.42 15.79 2.06
C PRO A 205 17.29 16.76 1.25
N ASP A 206 18.50 17.10 1.74
CA ASP A 206 19.45 17.95 1.01
C ASP A 206 19.88 17.30 -0.31
N GLN A 207 20.14 15.99 -0.32
CA GLN A 207 20.49 15.27 -1.55
C GLN A 207 19.31 15.18 -2.52
N VAL A 208 18.09 14.97 -2.00
CA VAL A 208 16.88 14.98 -2.82
C VAL A 208 16.66 16.37 -3.42
N ALA A 209 16.80 17.45 -2.63
CA ALA A 209 16.68 18.82 -3.11
C ALA A 209 17.70 19.14 -4.20
N ALA A 210 18.97 18.72 -4.01
CA ALA A 210 20.02 18.90 -5.01
C ALA A 210 19.70 18.18 -6.33
N ALA A 211 19.22 16.93 -6.26
CA ALA A 211 18.82 16.15 -7.44
C ALA A 211 17.63 16.80 -8.17
N LEU A 212 16.62 17.26 -7.44
CA LEU A 212 15.47 17.96 -8.02
C LEU A 212 15.85 19.30 -8.65
N GLY A 213 16.76 20.06 -8.04
CA GLY A 213 17.24 21.31 -8.58
C GLY A 213 18.00 21.19 -9.91
N GLN A 214 18.45 19.97 -10.28
CA GLN A 214 19.04 19.70 -11.59
C GLN A 214 18.01 19.41 -12.68
N ILE A 215 16.77 19.11 -12.30
CA ILE A 215 15.71 18.62 -13.21
C ILE A 215 14.60 19.66 -13.38
N LEU A 216 14.32 20.47 -12.37
CA LEU A 216 13.23 21.46 -12.33
C LEU A 216 13.65 22.85 -12.84
#